data_24dc0e4821620b75ddace482940f504d
#
_entry.id   24dc0e4821620b75ddace482940f504d
#
_cell.length_a   1.000
_cell.length_b   1.000
_cell.length_c   1.000
_cell.angle_alpha   90.00
_cell.angle_beta   90.00
_cell.angle_gamma   90.00
#
_symmetry.space_group_name_H-M   'P 1'
#
loop_
_entity.id
_entity.type
_entity.pdbx_description
1 polymer ?
#
loop_
_entity_poly.entity_id
_entity_poly.type
_entity_poly.pdbx_seq_one_letter_code
_entity_poly.pdbx_strand_id
1 'polypeptide(L)'
;MTTLSVVIPAYNEEDGIAAIVKRVLAIRPELTRAGVSELECIVVDDGSGDRTPDIVRSFGSRVRLISQQNGGYGSALKTGFSAARGELLGFLDADSTYPPEYFPQMCQAALNGADVVIGNRMTGEHSEMPLVRRVGNTIFAGLLSLVAGVKISDSASGQRVLRREILPTLYPLPNTLDFTPAMSTRALHEGLRIVEVPIPYKERSGRSKLSVVRDGLRFFKSIVWTALTYNPVRVFGGVGLALLVAALLVASPPLLGHLIGTGTRWAFPQLFAALVLAVAGVTLYTTGTSFSYLVALFHKRPIRQGLFGRRGNGRKIERHYWWLGIIAVLLGIGIYAGAAMFNLTNPALEASWFAPVVSALLVLTGVQLISAWGLARLLAELSRREVETQADMEWLPAAEKHERIVGEMTHA
;
A
#
# COMPACT_ATOMS: atom_id res chain seq x y z
N MET A 1 -18.79 26.22 13.03
CA MET A 1 -19.88 25.72 12.16
C MET A 1 -19.25 24.82 11.12
N THR A 2 -19.65 23.55 11.04
CA THR A 2 -19.00 22.60 10.13
C THR A 2 -19.54 22.74 8.71
N THR A 3 -18.67 22.88 7.73
CA THR A 3 -18.99 22.97 6.30
C THR A 3 -18.54 21.69 5.58
N LEU A 4 -19.41 21.14 4.72
CA LEU A 4 -19.06 20.06 3.79
C LEU A 4 -18.82 20.64 2.39
N SER A 5 -17.64 20.44 1.82
CA SER A 5 -17.39 20.68 0.39
C SER A 5 -17.49 19.38 -0.38
N VAL A 6 -18.45 19.27 -1.29
CA VAL A 6 -18.60 18.11 -2.17
C VAL A 6 -17.97 18.40 -3.51
N VAL A 7 -16.95 17.64 -3.87
CA VAL A 7 -16.24 17.73 -5.16
C VAL A 7 -16.77 16.65 -6.11
N ILE A 8 -17.16 17.05 -7.30
CA ILE A 8 -17.66 16.20 -8.37
C ILE A 8 -16.71 16.35 -9.57
N PRO A 9 -15.79 15.37 -9.81
CA PRO A 9 -14.97 15.38 -11.01
C PRO A 9 -15.82 15.00 -12.22
N ALA A 10 -15.77 15.78 -13.29
CA ALA A 10 -16.57 15.56 -14.50
C ALA A 10 -15.69 15.60 -15.75
N TYR A 11 -15.88 14.65 -16.66
CA TYR A 11 -15.26 14.60 -17.98
C TYR A 11 -16.22 13.93 -18.97
N ASN A 12 -16.82 14.74 -19.87
CA ASN A 12 -17.85 14.28 -20.81
C ASN A 12 -18.97 13.49 -20.10
N GLU A 13 -19.70 14.19 -19.22
CA GLU A 13 -20.78 13.64 -18.39
C GLU A 13 -22.09 14.47 -18.57
N GLU A 14 -22.35 14.98 -19.79
CA GLU A 14 -23.52 15.82 -20.07
C GLU A 14 -24.85 15.14 -19.73
N ASP A 15 -24.93 13.81 -19.83
CA ASP A 15 -26.14 13.04 -19.55
C ASP A 15 -26.44 12.90 -18.03
N GLY A 16 -25.39 12.88 -17.18
CA GLY A 16 -25.52 12.59 -15.74
C GLY A 16 -25.36 13.78 -14.82
N ILE A 17 -24.56 14.78 -15.23
CA ILE A 17 -24.10 15.85 -14.34
C ILE A 17 -25.24 16.69 -13.75
N ALA A 18 -26.30 16.96 -14.52
CA ALA A 18 -27.43 17.74 -14.02
C ALA A 18 -28.19 17.02 -12.91
N ALA A 19 -28.38 15.70 -13.06
CA ALA A 19 -29.09 14.87 -12.08
C ALA A 19 -28.32 14.78 -10.76
N ILE A 20 -27.03 14.51 -10.82
CA ILE A 20 -26.21 14.36 -9.61
C ILE A 20 -26.06 15.66 -8.85
N VAL A 21 -25.85 16.78 -9.54
CA VAL A 21 -25.79 18.11 -8.93
C VAL A 21 -27.08 18.47 -8.21
N LYS A 22 -28.25 18.24 -8.85
CA LYS A 22 -29.56 18.48 -8.20
C LYS A 22 -29.71 17.64 -6.93
N ARG A 23 -29.33 16.36 -6.95
CA ARG A 23 -29.39 15.47 -5.78
C ARG A 23 -28.45 15.92 -4.67
N VAL A 24 -27.22 16.34 -5.00
CA VAL A 24 -26.27 16.90 -4.01
C VAL A 24 -26.82 18.18 -3.37
N LEU A 25 -27.41 19.09 -4.14
CA LEU A 25 -28.01 20.29 -3.56
C LEU A 25 -29.24 20.00 -2.69
N ALA A 26 -29.97 18.94 -2.99
CA ALA A 26 -31.18 18.55 -2.26
C ALA A 26 -30.93 18.01 -0.85
N ILE A 27 -29.73 17.47 -0.54
CA ILE A 27 -29.42 16.90 0.78
C ILE A 27 -29.14 17.94 1.87
N ARG A 28 -29.17 19.24 1.55
CA ARG A 28 -28.85 20.32 2.51
C ARG A 28 -29.65 20.22 3.83
N PRO A 29 -30.97 19.97 3.85
CA PRO A 29 -31.73 19.86 5.09
C PRO A 29 -31.28 18.68 5.97
N GLU A 30 -30.95 17.54 5.35
CA GLU A 30 -30.46 16.36 6.02
C GLU A 30 -29.05 16.56 6.59
N LEU A 31 -28.19 17.29 5.88
CA LEU A 31 -26.86 17.67 6.37
C LEU A 31 -26.95 18.54 7.61
N THR A 32 -27.89 19.51 7.64
CA THR A 32 -28.10 20.35 8.83
C THR A 32 -28.51 19.52 10.03
N ARG A 33 -29.39 18.53 9.86
CA ARG A 33 -29.76 17.57 10.94
C ARG A 33 -28.57 16.69 11.38
N ALA A 34 -27.64 16.43 10.48
CA ALA A 34 -26.42 15.67 10.76
C ALA A 34 -25.30 16.49 11.41
N GLY A 35 -25.52 17.79 11.70
CA GLY A 35 -24.53 18.66 12.33
C GLY A 35 -23.63 19.43 11.33
N VAL A 36 -23.94 19.41 10.03
CA VAL A 36 -23.24 20.16 8.99
C VAL A 36 -24.08 21.37 8.60
N SER A 37 -23.57 22.57 8.90
CA SER A 37 -24.33 23.83 8.73
C SER A 37 -24.33 24.34 7.28
N GLU A 38 -23.29 24.07 6.52
CA GLU A 38 -23.14 24.58 5.15
C GLU A 38 -22.72 23.47 4.17
N LEU A 39 -23.21 23.57 2.94
CA LEU A 39 -22.86 22.75 1.81
C LEU A 39 -22.26 23.59 0.69
N GLU A 40 -21.02 23.33 0.33
CA GLU A 40 -20.36 23.84 -0.88
C GLU A 40 -20.34 22.73 -1.93
N CYS A 41 -20.90 22.98 -3.11
CA CYS A 41 -20.85 22.05 -4.25
C CYS A 41 -19.87 22.57 -5.30
N ILE A 42 -18.83 21.79 -5.58
CA ILE A 42 -17.77 22.10 -6.54
C ILE A 42 -17.78 21.05 -7.64
N VAL A 43 -17.97 21.46 -8.88
CA VAL A 43 -17.77 20.61 -10.04
C VAL A 43 -16.44 20.98 -10.69
N VAL A 44 -15.57 20.00 -10.88
CA VAL A 44 -14.32 20.17 -11.61
C VAL A 44 -14.46 19.53 -12.98
N ASP A 45 -14.57 20.36 -13.99
CA ASP A 45 -14.57 19.95 -15.39
C ASP A 45 -13.14 19.71 -15.86
N ASP A 46 -12.82 18.45 -16.13
CA ASP A 46 -11.49 18.00 -16.53
C ASP A 46 -11.29 18.05 -18.05
N GLY A 47 -11.68 19.18 -18.67
CA GLY A 47 -11.50 19.43 -20.10
C GLY A 47 -12.52 18.70 -20.97
N SER A 48 -13.81 18.74 -20.61
CA SER A 48 -14.89 18.14 -21.40
C SER A 48 -15.02 18.78 -22.78
N GLY A 49 -15.29 17.96 -23.78
CA GLY A 49 -15.60 18.40 -25.14
C GLY A 49 -17.10 18.46 -25.45
N ASP A 50 -17.96 18.10 -24.50
CA ASP A 50 -19.41 18.11 -24.59
C ASP A 50 -20.03 19.29 -23.82
N ARG A 51 -21.34 19.29 -23.60
CA ARG A 51 -22.06 20.37 -22.90
C ARG A 51 -21.95 20.30 -21.37
N THR A 52 -21.12 19.42 -20.79
CA THR A 52 -20.94 19.30 -19.34
C THR A 52 -20.72 20.65 -18.65
N PRO A 53 -19.73 21.51 -19.06
CA PRO A 53 -19.50 22.77 -18.38
C PRO A 53 -20.67 23.77 -18.52
N ASP A 54 -21.38 23.77 -19.64
CA ASP A 54 -22.53 24.66 -19.84
C ASP A 54 -23.71 24.27 -18.95
N ILE A 55 -23.96 22.99 -18.82
CA ILE A 55 -24.97 22.45 -17.89
C ILE A 55 -24.66 22.88 -16.46
N VAL A 56 -23.39 22.74 -16.03
CA VAL A 56 -23.01 23.16 -14.67
C VAL A 56 -23.16 24.69 -14.48
N ARG A 57 -22.77 25.49 -15.45
CA ARG A 57 -22.95 26.97 -15.38
C ARG A 57 -24.43 27.37 -15.21
N SER A 58 -25.38 26.60 -15.73
CA SER A 58 -26.82 26.88 -15.57
C SER A 58 -27.29 26.82 -14.11
N PHE A 59 -26.55 26.20 -13.19
CA PHE A 59 -26.88 26.22 -11.76
C PHE A 59 -26.55 27.56 -11.06
N GLY A 60 -25.81 28.45 -11.72
CA GLY A 60 -25.44 29.77 -11.20
C GLY A 60 -24.57 29.67 -9.94
N SER A 61 -24.76 30.57 -8.99
CA SER A 61 -23.97 30.65 -7.75
C SER A 61 -24.12 29.46 -6.78
N ARG A 62 -25.08 28.55 -7.02
CA ARG A 62 -25.31 27.38 -6.19
C ARG A 62 -24.21 26.33 -6.34
N VAL A 63 -23.47 26.33 -7.45
CA VAL A 63 -22.42 25.38 -7.79
C VAL A 63 -21.20 26.13 -8.31
N ARG A 64 -20.06 25.83 -7.75
CA ARG A 64 -18.81 26.39 -8.23
C ARG A 64 -18.22 25.49 -9.31
N LEU A 65 -18.15 25.98 -10.53
CA LEU A 65 -17.48 25.30 -11.64
C LEU A 65 -16.02 25.72 -11.67
N ILE A 66 -15.13 24.73 -11.79
CA ILE A 66 -13.70 24.91 -12.04
C ILE A 66 -13.38 24.11 -13.29
N SER A 67 -12.90 24.75 -14.35
CA SER A 67 -12.46 24.06 -15.56
C SER A 67 -10.94 24.00 -15.59
N GLN A 68 -10.40 22.83 -15.98
CA GLN A 68 -8.96 22.57 -16.14
C GLN A 68 -8.70 21.83 -17.44
N GLN A 69 -7.45 21.84 -17.89
CA GLN A 69 -7.00 20.92 -18.94
C GLN A 69 -7.05 19.49 -18.42
N ASN A 70 -7.42 18.53 -19.26
CA ASN A 70 -7.54 17.13 -18.85
C ASN A 70 -6.26 16.63 -18.18
N GLY A 71 -6.34 16.39 -16.89
CA GLY A 71 -5.27 15.89 -16.04
C GLY A 71 -5.60 14.53 -15.42
N GLY A 72 -6.83 14.03 -15.62
CA GLY A 72 -7.35 12.78 -15.09
C GLY A 72 -8.14 12.93 -13.78
N TYR A 73 -8.86 11.88 -13.43
CA TYR A 73 -9.78 11.80 -12.29
C TYR A 73 -9.19 12.32 -10.97
N GLY A 74 -8.01 11.83 -10.60
CA GLY A 74 -7.35 12.26 -9.36
C GLY A 74 -6.85 13.71 -9.43
N SER A 75 -6.47 14.22 -10.63
CA SER A 75 -6.12 15.61 -10.83
C SER A 75 -7.33 16.51 -10.56
N ALA A 76 -8.49 16.18 -11.12
CA ALA A 76 -9.73 16.91 -10.89
C ALA A 76 -10.14 16.94 -9.41
N LEU A 77 -10.02 15.80 -8.70
CA LEU A 77 -10.26 15.75 -7.26
C LEU A 77 -9.29 16.65 -6.47
N LYS A 78 -8.00 16.64 -6.82
CA LYS A 78 -7.00 17.47 -6.15
C LYS A 78 -7.27 18.97 -6.36
N THR A 79 -7.64 19.36 -7.58
CA THR A 79 -8.06 20.73 -7.89
C THR A 79 -9.28 21.14 -7.07
N GLY A 80 -10.29 20.27 -6.99
CA GLY A 80 -11.47 20.51 -6.18
C GLY A 80 -11.16 20.62 -4.68
N PHE A 81 -10.32 19.73 -4.12
CA PHE A 81 -9.92 19.80 -2.71
C PHE A 81 -9.11 21.06 -2.38
N SER A 82 -8.25 21.49 -3.30
CA SER A 82 -7.50 22.74 -3.13
C SER A 82 -8.43 23.98 -3.10
N ALA A 83 -9.48 23.97 -3.90
CA ALA A 83 -10.43 25.07 -3.98
C ALA A 83 -11.53 25.02 -2.90
N ALA A 84 -11.75 23.87 -2.29
CA ALA A 84 -12.78 23.66 -1.28
C ALA A 84 -12.50 24.47 0.00
N ARG A 85 -13.54 24.87 0.73
CA ARG A 85 -13.45 25.65 1.98
C ARG A 85 -13.89 24.86 3.21
N GLY A 86 -14.63 23.77 3.03
CA GLY A 86 -15.21 22.98 4.11
C GLY A 86 -14.17 22.27 4.97
N GLU A 87 -14.49 22.06 6.23
CA GLU A 87 -13.72 21.24 7.17
C GLU A 87 -13.82 19.75 6.82
N LEU A 88 -14.97 19.36 6.24
CA LEU A 88 -15.20 18.05 5.66
C LEU A 88 -15.13 18.16 4.14
N LEU A 89 -14.42 17.25 3.53
CA LEU A 89 -14.31 17.10 2.08
C LEU A 89 -15.02 15.83 1.66
N GLY A 90 -16.06 15.97 0.85
CA GLY A 90 -16.75 14.88 0.21
C GLY A 90 -16.44 14.82 -1.27
N PHE A 91 -16.53 13.66 -1.87
CA PHE A 91 -16.53 13.51 -3.32
C PHE A 91 -17.39 12.33 -3.76
N LEU A 92 -17.88 12.37 -4.97
CA LEU A 92 -18.59 11.29 -5.66
C LEU A 92 -18.46 11.46 -7.17
N ASP A 93 -18.66 10.35 -7.89
CA ASP A 93 -18.60 10.36 -9.36
C ASP A 93 -19.82 11.06 -9.98
N ALA A 94 -19.62 11.67 -11.16
CA ALA A 94 -20.67 12.43 -11.87
C ALA A 94 -21.73 11.55 -12.53
N ASP A 95 -21.54 10.23 -12.62
CA ASP A 95 -22.33 9.26 -13.39
C ASP A 95 -23.57 8.73 -12.67
N SER A 96 -23.94 9.33 -11.55
CA SER A 96 -25.11 8.97 -10.72
C SER A 96 -25.11 7.54 -10.13
N THR A 97 -24.00 6.82 -10.18
CA THR A 97 -23.86 5.48 -9.57
C THR A 97 -23.89 5.53 -8.05
N TYR A 98 -23.48 6.66 -7.46
CA TYR A 98 -23.42 6.86 -6.02
C TYR A 98 -24.57 7.69 -5.48
N PRO A 99 -25.13 7.33 -4.32
CA PRO A 99 -26.23 8.06 -3.68
C PRO A 99 -25.70 9.18 -2.79
N PRO A 100 -25.82 10.48 -3.18
CA PRO A 100 -25.43 11.60 -2.33
C PRO A 100 -26.25 11.69 -1.04
N GLU A 101 -27.40 11.06 -0.98
CA GLU A 101 -28.30 10.98 0.18
C GLU A 101 -27.64 10.32 1.40
N TYR A 102 -26.51 9.61 1.22
CA TYR A 102 -25.74 9.02 2.30
C TYR A 102 -24.66 9.96 2.88
N PHE A 103 -24.40 11.11 2.27
CA PHE A 103 -23.46 12.08 2.84
C PHE A 103 -23.81 12.51 4.27
N PRO A 104 -25.09 12.75 4.66
CA PRO A 104 -25.39 13.07 6.05
C PRO A 104 -24.90 12.02 7.05
N GLN A 105 -25.14 10.73 6.77
CA GLN A 105 -24.65 9.63 7.61
C GLN A 105 -23.13 9.53 7.61
N MET A 106 -22.49 9.73 6.46
CA MET A 106 -21.03 9.73 6.35
C MET A 106 -20.41 10.91 7.12
N CYS A 107 -21.03 12.08 7.07
CA CYS A 107 -20.61 13.25 7.84
C CYS A 107 -20.73 13.02 9.35
N GLN A 108 -21.81 12.39 9.81
CA GLN A 108 -21.96 11.99 11.22
C GLN A 108 -20.82 11.07 11.68
N ALA A 109 -20.43 10.08 10.83
CA ALA A 109 -19.31 9.21 11.12
C ALA A 109 -17.98 10.00 11.24
N ALA A 110 -17.77 10.99 10.35
CA ALA A 110 -16.60 11.86 10.40
C ALA A 110 -16.59 12.77 11.65
N LEU A 111 -17.74 13.34 12.02
CA LEU A 111 -17.91 14.14 13.24
C LEU A 111 -17.70 13.31 14.49
N ASN A 112 -18.04 12.01 14.46
CA ASN A 112 -17.79 11.06 15.54
C ASN A 112 -16.35 10.52 15.56
N GLY A 113 -15.44 11.20 14.86
CA GLY A 113 -14.00 10.96 14.93
C GLY A 113 -13.44 10.01 13.87
N ALA A 114 -14.17 9.67 12.80
CA ALA A 114 -13.57 9.01 11.65
C ALA A 114 -12.77 10.03 10.83
N ASP A 115 -11.55 9.64 10.43
CA ASP A 115 -10.71 10.47 9.56
C ASP A 115 -11.13 10.35 8.10
N VAL A 116 -11.45 9.13 7.68
CA VAL A 116 -11.94 8.80 6.33
C VAL A 116 -13.19 7.95 6.44
N VAL A 117 -14.25 8.36 5.78
CA VAL A 117 -15.50 7.58 5.65
C VAL A 117 -15.67 7.13 4.21
N ILE A 118 -15.87 5.85 3.99
CA ILE A 118 -16.01 5.22 2.67
C ILE A 118 -17.44 4.72 2.49
N GLY A 119 -18.10 5.12 1.42
CA GLY A 119 -19.38 4.52 1.02
C GLY A 119 -19.12 3.10 0.48
N ASN A 120 -19.45 2.09 1.28
CA ASN A 120 -19.17 0.69 0.97
C ASN A 120 -20.29 0.08 0.12
N ARG A 121 -19.96 -0.25 -1.13
CA ARG A 121 -20.88 -0.85 -2.12
C ARG A 121 -21.01 -2.37 -1.98
N MET A 122 -20.12 -2.99 -1.19
CA MET A 122 -20.05 -4.45 -1.05
C MET A 122 -21.03 -5.01 -0.01
N THR A 123 -21.40 -4.18 0.97
CA THR A 123 -22.24 -4.54 2.10
C THR A 123 -23.61 -3.85 2.07
N GLY A 124 -23.83 -2.94 1.12
CA GLY A 124 -25.13 -2.26 0.93
C GLY A 124 -26.22 -3.18 0.42
N GLU A 125 -27.43 -2.97 0.88
CA GLU A 125 -28.62 -3.61 0.31
C GLU A 125 -28.85 -3.12 -1.13
N HIS A 126 -29.29 -4.01 -2.02
CA HIS A 126 -29.58 -3.70 -3.43
C HIS A 126 -28.38 -3.15 -4.25
N SER A 127 -27.23 -3.81 -4.15
CA SER A 127 -26.07 -3.47 -5.00
C SER A 127 -26.20 -4.14 -6.38
N GLU A 128 -26.36 -3.33 -7.44
CA GLU A 128 -26.39 -3.75 -8.85
C GLU A 128 -24.97 -3.86 -9.45
N MET A 129 -23.95 -4.08 -8.61
CA MET A 129 -22.57 -4.15 -9.08
C MET A 129 -22.33 -5.40 -9.93
N PRO A 130 -21.78 -5.25 -11.17
CA PRO A 130 -21.43 -6.38 -12.02
C PRO A 130 -20.45 -7.34 -11.33
N LEU A 131 -20.64 -8.64 -11.49
CA LEU A 131 -19.85 -9.69 -10.82
C LEU A 131 -18.34 -9.50 -11.01
N VAL A 132 -17.88 -9.15 -12.22
CA VAL A 132 -16.47 -8.92 -12.51
C VAL A 132 -15.88 -7.78 -11.66
N ARG A 133 -16.61 -6.69 -11.46
CA ARG A 133 -16.19 -5.57 -10.60
C ARG A 133 -16.22 -5.97 -9.12
N ARG A 134 -17.23 -6.75 -8.71
CA ARG A 134 -17.35 -7.26 -7.35
C ARG A 134 -16.17 -8.17 -6.99
N VAL A 135 -15.84 -9.14 -7.85
CA VAL A 135 -14.67 -10.02 -7.68
C VAL A 135 -13.37 -9.21 -7.68
N GLY A 136 -13.18 -8.29 -8.63
CA GLY A 136 -11.99 -7.43 -8.68
C GLY A 136 -11.82 -6.60 -7.39
N ASN A 137 -12.89 -5.96 -6.91
CA ASN A 137 -12.83 -5.19 -5.66
C ASN A 137 -12.54 -6.08 -4.44
N THR A 138 -13.11 -7.30 -4.38
CA THR A 138 -12.83 -8.26 -3.29
C THR A 138 -11.34 -8.65 -3.28
N ILE A 139 -10.75 -8.93 -4.45
CA ILE A 139 -9.31 -9.23 -4.57
C ILE A 139 -8.47 -8.05 -4.10
N PHE A 140 -8.76 -6.83 -4.55
CA PHE A 140 -8.01 -5.64 -4.17
C PHE A 140 -8.18 -5.28 -2.69
N ALA A 141 -9.39 -5.38 -2.16
CA ALA A 141 -9.67 -5.17 -0.74
C ALA A 141 -8.95 -6.24 0.13
N GLY A 142 -8.94 -7.49 -0.32
CA GLY A 142 -8.21 -8.58 0.32
C GLY A 142 -6.70 -8.35 0.32
N LEU A 143 -6.12 -7.98 -0.83
CA LEU A 143 -4.71 -7.63 -0.96
C LEU A 143 -4.34 -6.47 -0.03
N LEU A 144 -5.14 -5.42 -0.04
CA LEU A 144 -4.92 -4.24 0.80
C LEU A 144 -5.02 -4.58 2.29
N SER A 145 -6.03 -5.38 2.67
CA SER A 145 -6.20 -5.85 4.05
C SER A 145 -5.01 -6.69 4.52
N LEU A 146 -4.49 -7.56 3.64
CA LEU A 146 -3.30 -8.37 3.92
C LEU A 146 -2.07 -7.48 4.13
N VAL A 147 -1.84 -6.53 3.23
CA VAL A 147 -0.66 -5.65 3.27
C VAL A 147 -0.73 -4.61 4.38
N ALA A 148 -1.90 -4.02 4.64
CA ALA A 148 -2.08 -3.05 5.72
C ALA A 148 -2.26 -3.71 7.10
N GLY A 149 -2.79 -4.95 7.14
CA GLY A 149 -3.11 -5.67 8.38
C GLY A 149 -4.37 -5.15 9.07
N VAL A 150 -5.24 -4.46 8.31
CA VAL A 150 -6.53 -3.93 8.74
C VAL A 150 -7.56 -4.31 7.70
N LYS A 151 -8.72 -4.79 8.13
CA LYS A 151 -9.78 -5.22 7.21
C LYS A 151 -10.46 -4.00 6.57
N ILE A 152 -10.57 -4.03 5.24
CA ILE A 152 -11.36 -3.11 4.44
C ILE A 152 -12.15 -3.93 3.41
N SER A 153 -13.38 -3.51 3.11
CA SER A 153 -14.27 -4.25 2.20
C SER A 153 -14.40 -3.59 0.84
N ASP A 154 -14.31 -2.26 0.75
CA ASP A 154 -14.38 -1.51 -0.50
C ASP A 154 -13.23 -0.48 -0.63
N SER A 155 -12.13 -0.90 -1.26
CA SER A 155 -10.93 -0.06 -1.44
C SER A 155 -11.06 0.96 -2.58
N ALA A 156 -11.99 0.75 -3.52
CA ALA A 156 -12.10 1.50 -4.76
C ALA A 156 -13.38 2.35 -4.87
N SER A 157 -14.15 2.50 -3.78
CA SER A 157 -15.35 3.34 -3.79
C SER A 157 -15.02 4.79 -4.14
N GLY A 158 -15.81 5.37 -5.05
CA GLY A 158 -15.74 6.76 -5.48
C GLY A 158 -16.61 7.71 -4.64
N GLN A 159 -17.27 7.24 -3.57
CA GLN A 159 -17.98 8.12 -2.63
C GLN A 159 -17.30 8.09 -1.27
N ARG A 160 -16.78 9.23 -0.83
CA ARG A 160 -16.06 9.35 0.44
C ARG A 160 -16.31 10.69 1.11
N VAL A 161 -16.12 10.71 2.43
CA VAL A 161 -15.99 11.91 3.25
C VAL A 161 -14.70 11.80 4.04
N LEU A 162 -13.93 12.88 4.11
CA LEU A 162 -12.69 12.95 4.88
C LEU A 162 -12.56 14.31 5.56
N ARG A 163 -11.83 14.35 6.66
CA ARG A 163 -11.46 15.60 7.30
C ARG A 163 -10.38 16.30 6.47
N ARG A 164 -10.51 17.62 6.27
CA ARG A 164 -9.51 18.39 5.51
C ARG A 164 -8.12 18.30 6.12
N GLU A 165 -8.00 18.30 7.43
CA GLU A 165 -6.73 18.28 8.18
C GLU A 165 -5.84 17.07 7.87
N ILE A 166 -6.42 15.95 7.40
CA ILE A 166 -5.65 14.75 7.07
C ILE A 166 -5.07 14.76 5.64
N LEU A 167 -5.46 15.71 4.78
CA LEU A 167 -4.97 15.75 3.39
C LEU A 167 -3.45 15.72 3.29
N PRO A 168 -2.67 16.51 4.06
CA PRO A 168 -1.21 16.47 3.98
C PRO A 168 -0.63 15.07 4.26
N THR A 169 -1.28 14.30 5.15
CA THR A 169 -0.89 12.93 5.47
C THR A 169 -1.16 11.96 4.32
N LEU A 170 -2.21 12.23 3.52
CA LEU A 170 -2.58 11.38 2.40
C LEU A 170 -1.79 11.69 1.11
N TYR A 171 -1.26 12.92 0.97
CA TYR A 171 -0.50 13.30 -0.23
C TYR A 171 0.92 12.70 -0.24
N PRO A 172 1.53 12.54 -1.46
CA PRO A 172 1.00 12.77 -2.79
C PRO A 172 0.05 11.66 -3.25
N LEU A 173 -1.05 12.01 -3.92
CA LEU A 173 -2.01 11.06 -4.52
C LEU A 173 -1.88 11.08 -6.06
N PRO A 174 -2.13 9.95 -6.76
CA PRO A 174 -2.03 9.87 -8.21
C PRO A 174 -3.08 10.75 -8.90
N ASN A 175 -2.82 11.13 -10.17
CA ASN A 175 -3.74 11.93 -10.98
C ASN A 175 -4.84 11.10 -11.65
N THR A 176 -4.71 9.78 -11.64
CA THR A 176 -5.53 8.84 -12.42
C THR A 176 -6.55 8.09 -11.55
N LEU A 177 -7.23 7.09 -12.13
CA LEU A 177 -8.31 6.32 -11.48
C LEU A 177 -7.86 5.51 -10.25
N ASP A 178 -6.58 5.29 -10.06
CA ASP A 178 -6.00 4.66 -8.88
C ASP A 178 -5.92 5.60 -7.65
N PHE A 179 -6.48 6.79 -7.75
CA PHE A 179 -6.58 7.76 -6.64
C PHE A 179 -7.23 7.16 -5.39
N THR A 180 -8.38 6.50 -5.54
CA THR A 180 -9.13 5.92 -4.41
C THR A 180 -8.43 4.70 -3.78
N PRO A 181 -7.88 3.72 -4.51
CA PRO A 181 -7.05 2.68 -3.94
C PRO A 181 -5.78 3.20 -3.25
N ALA A 182 -5.09 4.17 -3.84
CA ALA A 182 -3.92 4.79 -3.22
C ALA A 182 -4.27 5.51 -1.92
N MET A 183 -5.36 6.28 -1.91
CA MET A 183 -5.87 6.95 -0.70
C MET A 183 -6.19 5.94 0.40
N SER A 184 -6.90 4.84 0.08
CA SER A 184 -7.21 3.78 1.06
C SER A 184 -5.93 3.16 1.62
N THR A 185 -4.97 2.83 0.75
CA THR A 185 -3.70 2.21 1.14
C THR A 185 -2.93 3.12 2.10
N ARG A 186 -2.84 4.41 1.78
CA ARG A 186 -2.16 5.39 2.63
C ARG A 186 -2.87 5.57 3.96
N ALA A 187 -4.17 5.80 3.94
CA ALA A 187 -4.97 5.99 5.17
C ALA A 187 -4.78 4.83 6.15
N LEU A 188 -4.78 3.59 5.66
CA LEU A 188 -4.52 2.40 6.49
C LEU A 188 -3.09 2.36 7.02
N HIS A 189 -2.09 2.68 6.20
CA HIS A 189 -0.70 2.67 6.63
C HIS A 189 -0.37 3.82 7.60
N GLU A 190 -1.04 4.96 7.45
CA GLU A 190 -0.93 6.10 8.35
C GLU A 190 -1.64 5.85 9.69
N GLY A 191 -2.48 4.81 9.77
CA GLY A 191 -3.24 4.45 10.96
C GLY A 191 -4.42 5.39 11.19
N LEU A 192 -4.93 6.02 10.12
CA LEU A 192 -6.13 6.83 10.16
C LEU A 192 -7.36 5.96 10.46
N ARG A 193 -8.31 6.53 11.19
CA ARG A 193 -9.56 5.86 11.53
C ARG A 193 -10.49 5.85 10.31
N ILE A 194 -10.59 4.69 9.66
CA ILE A 194 -11.49 4.48 8.52
C ILE A 194 -12.79 3.85 9.01
N VAL A 195 -13.91 4.41 8.55
CA VAL A 195 -15.26 3.86 8.77
C VAL A 195 -15.91 3.59 7.43
N GLU A 196 -16.51 2.43 7.25
CA GLU A 196 -17.29 2.08 6.07
C GLU A 196 -18.78 2.22 6.35
N VAL A 197 -19.47 2.99 5.52
CA VAL A 197 -20.93 3.17 5.56
C VAL A 197 -21.54 2.40 4.40
N PRO A 198 -22.40 1.40 4.64
CA PRO A 198 -23.07 0.66 3.57
C PRO A 198 -23.89 1.60 2.70
N ILE A 199 -23.70 1.51 1.37
CA ILE A 199 -24.45 2.28 0.39
C ILE A 199 -24.97 1.36 -0.72
N PRO A 200 -26.16 1.60 -1.29
CA PRO A 200 -26.59 0.93 -2.50
C PRO A 200 -25.69 1.40 -3.67
N TYR A 201 -25.53 0.52 -4.65
CA TYR A 201 -24.83 0.85 -5.89
C TYR A 201 -25.77 0.62 -7.06
N LYS A 202 -26.01 1.67 -7.84
CA LYS A 202 -26.83 1.61 -9.07
C LYS A 202 -25.95 1.41 -10.28
N GLU A 203 -26.48 0.73 -11.29
CA GLU A 203 -25.80 0.61 -12.57
C GLU A 203 -25.66 1.99 -13.22
N ARG A 204 -24.51 2.21 -13.87
CA ARG A 204 -24.17 3.47 -14.51
C ARG A 204 -25.08 3.78 -15.68
N SER A 205 -25.54 5.01 -15.79
CA SER A 205 -26.13 5.57 -17.00
C SER A 205 -25.01 5.85 -18.02
N GLY A 206 -24.93 5.08 -19.12
CA GLY A 206 -23.94 5.28 -20.18
C GLY A 206 -22.78 4.28 -20.20
N ARG A 207 -21.86 4.41 -21.19
CA ARG A 207 -20.73 3.49 -21.40
C ARG A 207 -19.65 3.66 -20.34
N SER A 208 -19.19 2.54 -19.77
CA SER A 208 -18.07 2.55 -18.83
C SER A 208 -16.75 2.93 -19.55
N LYS A 209 -16.03 3.91 -19.03
CA LYS A 209 -14.70 4.31 -19.48
C LYS A 209 -13.59 3.41 -18.89
N LEU A 210 -13.95 2.51 -17.94
CA LEU A 210 -13.01 1.59 -17.26
C LEU A 210 -12.71 0.35 -18.11
N SER A 211 -11.42 0.08 -18.28
CA SER A 211 -10.92 -1.19 -18.83
C SER A 211 -10.56 -2.12 -17.67
N VAL A 212 -11.28 -3.24 -17.53
CA VAL A 212 -11.12 -4.18 -16.41
C VAL A 212 -9.66 -4.64 -16.24
N VAL A 213 -8.98 -5.00 -17.32
CA VAL A 213 -7.59 -5.52 -17.25
C VAL A 213 -6.60 -4.38 -17.03
N ARG A 214 -6.65 -3.33 -17.85
CA ARG A 214 -5.66 -2.23 -17.77
C ARG A 214 -5.77 -1.47 -16.46
N ASP A 215 -6.99 -1.14 -16.04
CA ASP A 215 -7.18 -0.39 -14.79
C ASP A 215 -7.01 -1.29 -13.57
N GLY A 216 -7.33 -2.59 -13.68
CA GLY A 216 -7.01 -3.59 -12.67
C GLY A 216 -5.50 -3.71 -12.41
N LEU A 217 -4.68 -3.79 -13.46
CA LEU A 217 -3.21 -3.79 -13.34
C LEU A 217 -2.70 -2.48 -12.73
N ARG A 218 -3.28 -1.34 -13.10
CA ARG A 218 -2.95 -0.03 -12.52
C ARG A 218 -3.25 0.00 -11.01
N PHE A 219 -4.41 -0.49 -10.58
CA PHE A 219 -4.79 -0.56 -9.18
C PHE A 219 -3.87 -1.50 -8.40
N PHE A 220 -3.59 -2.69 -8.93
CA PHE A 220 -2.62 -3.61 -8.33
C PHE A 220 -1.25 -2.95 -8.13
N LYS A 221 -0.72 -2.35 -9.20
CA LYS A 221 0.56 -1.63 -9.15
C LYS A 221 0.53 -0.51 -8.11
N SER A 222 -0.52 0.30 -8.07
CA SER A 222 -0.68 1.40 -7.11
C SER A 222 -0.69 0.89 -5.67
N ILE A 223 -1.46 -0.16 -5.37
CA ILE A 223 -1.52 -0.77 -4.03
C ILE A 223 -0.14 -1.32 -3.63
N VAL A 224 0.51 -2.10 -4.50
CA VAL A 224 1.81 -2.71 -4.19
C VAL A 224 2.89 -1.66 -3.99
N TRP A 225 3.00 -0.66 -4.88
CA TRP A 225 4.00 0.39 -4.74
C TRP A 225 3.75 1.26 -3.50
N THR A 226 2.50 1.64 -3.23
CA THR A 226 2.18 2.37 -2.01
C THR A 226 2.50 1.54 -0.77
N ALA A 227 2.18 0.24 -0.78
CA ALA A 227 2.52 -0.66 0.32
C ALA A 227 4.04 -0.79 0.55
N LEU A 228 4.82 -0.86 -0.53
CA LEU A 228 6.29 -0.90 -0.46
C LEU A 228 6.89 0.36 0.16
N THR A 229 6.29 1.54 -0.08
CA THR A 229 6.75 2.79 0.54
C THR A 229 6.44 2.90 2.04
N TYR A 230 5.58 2.03 2.58
CA TYR A 230 5.23 2.03 4.01
C TYR A 230 5.67 0.80 4.78
N ASN A 231 5.66 -0.36 4.16
CA ASN A 231 6.00 -1.63 4.81
C ASN A 231 6.57 -2.65 3.83
N PRO A 232 7.81 -2.44 3.35
CA PRO A 232 8.46 -3.32 2.38
C PRO A 232 8.54 -4.77 2.86
N VAL A 233 8.76 -5.00 4.16
CA VAL A 233 8.90 -6.36 4.71
C VAL A 233 7.61 -7.19 4.58
N ARG A 234 6.43 -6.57 4.51
CA ARG A 234 5.19 -7.34 4.28
C ARG A 234 5.11 -7.86 2.86
N VAL A 235 5.53 -7.06 1.89
CA VAL A 235 5.48 -7.45 0.47
C VAL A 235 6.62 -8.41 0.16
N PHE A 236 7.87 -7.97 0.32
CA PHE A 236 9.04 -8.80 0.03
C PHE A 236 9.16 -10.00 0.97
N GLY A 237 8.93 -9.79 2.27
CA GLY A 237 8.98 -10.86 3.25
C GLY A 237 7.87 -11.89 3.08
N GLY A 238 6.67 -11.46 2.68
CA GLY A 238 5.57 -12.38 2.33
C GLY A 238 5.91 -13.26 1.14
N VAL A 239 6.43 -12.67 0.05
CA VAL A 239 6.90 -13.42 -1.12
C VAL A 239 8.09 -14.32 -0.75
N GLY A 240 9.06 -13.78 0.02
CA GLY A 240 10.21 -14.55 0.48
C GLY A 240 9.82 -15.79 1.30
N LEU A 241 8.87 -15.62 2.23
CA LEU A 241 8.36 -16.76 3.03
C LEU A 241 7.60 -17.77 2.15
N ALA A 242 6.83 -17.32 1.19
CA ALA A 242 6.13 -18.21 0.24
C ALA A 242 7.16 -19.06 -0.57
N LEU A 243 8.25 -18.44 -1.01
CA LEU A 243 9.33 -19.15 -1.71
C LEU A 243 10.06 -20.15 -0.78
N LEU A 244 10.26 -19.82 0.50
CA LEU A 244 10.84 -20.76 1.47
C LEU A 244 9.93 -21.95 1.71
N VAL A 245 8.62 -21.73 1.83
CA VAL A 245 7.65 -22.83 1.92
C VAL A 245 7.65 -23.68 0.65
N ALA A 246 7.67 -23.06 -0.53
CA ALA A 246 7.78 -23.78 -1.80
C ALA A 246 9.09 -24.59 -1.89
N ALA A 247 10.21 -24.03 -1.43
CA ALA A 247 11.49 -24.75 -1.36
C ALA A 247 11.41 -25.99 -0.50
N LEU A 248 10.78 -25.88 0.69
CA LEU A 248 10.57 -27.04 1.58
C LEU A 248 9.70 -28.11 0.94
N LEU A 249 8.62 -27.72 0.27
CA LEU A 249 7.73 -28.64 -0.42
C LEU A 249 8.43 -29.35 -1.58
N VAL A 250 9.25 -28.66 -2.36
CA VAL A 250 10.02 -29.24 -3.47
C VAL A 250 11.15 -30.12 -2.97
N ALA A 251 11.79 -29.76 -1.84
CA ALA A 251 12.88 -30.55 -1.24
C ALA A 251 12.39 -31.80 -0.52
N SER A 252 11.16 -31.83 0.00
CA SER A 252 10.68 -32.93 0.86
C SER A 252 10.64 -34.31 0.18
N PRO A 253 10.16 -34.48 -1.08
CA PRO A 253 10.16 -35.82 -1.69
C PRO A 253 11.57 -36.42 -1.91
N PRO A 254 12.56 -35.69 -2.46
CA PRO A 254 13.90 -36.23 -2.63
C PRO A 254 14.64 -36.49 -1.30
N LEU A 255 14.37 -35.65 -0.27
CA LEU A 255 14.93 -35.85 1.05
C LEU A 255 14.37 -37.12 1.71
N LEU A 256 13.06 -37.31 1.68
CA LEU A 256 12.41 -38.52 2.22
C LEU A 256 12.85 -39.77 1.43
N GLY A 257 12.90 -39.67 0.09
CA GLY A 257 13.38 -40.77 -0.77
C GLY A 257 14.80 -41.17 -0.46
N HIS A 258 15.69 -40.21 -0.16
CA HIS A 258 17.06 -40.49 0.25
C HIS A 258 17.13 -41.20 1.61
N LEU A 259 16.30 -40.78 2.58
CA LEU A 259 16.22 -41.40 3.91
C LEU A 259 15.68 -42.84 3.88
N ILE A 260 14.75 -43.13 2.96
CA ILE A 260 14.08 -44.44 2.83
C ILE A 260 14.84 -45.37 1.85
N GLY A 261 15.89 -44.87 1.18
CA GLY A 261 16.66 -45.64 0.20
C GLY A 261 15.98 -45.75 -1.19
N THR A 262 14.90 -44.98 -1.46
CA THR A 262 14.21 -44.96 -2.74
C THR A 262 14.65 -43.75 -3.56
N GLY A 263 15.89 -43.75 -4.06
CA GLY A 263 16.42 -42.65 -4.87
C GLY A 263 15.65 -42.48 -6.16
N THR A 264 15.24 -41.23 -6.48
CA THR A 264 14.56 -40.90 -7.76
C THR A 264 15.53 -40.23 -8.72
N ARG A 265 15.39 -40.48 -10.04
CA ARG A 265 16.19 -39.83 -11.10
C ARG A 265 16.03 -38.27 -11.07
N TRP A 266 14.94 -37.78 -10.51
CA TRP A 266 14.63 -36.35 -10.42
C TRP A 266 15.10 -35.69 -9.11
N ALA A 267 15.76 -36.43 -8.22
CA ALA A 267 16.18 -35.91 -6.91
C ALA A 267 17.13 -34.69 -7.04
N PHE A 268 18.10 -34.73 -7.94
CA PHE A 268 19.03 -33.61 -8.16
C PHE A 268 18.35 -32.34 -8.70
N PRO A 269 17.60 -32.36 -9.83
CA PRO A 269 16.88 -31.20 -10.31
C PRO A 269 15.93 -30.60 -9.28
N GLN A 270 15.21 -31.42 -8.51
CA GLN A 270 14.30 -30.95 -7.47
C GLN A 270 15.03 -30.25 -6.33
N LEU A 271 16.15 -30.81 -5.84
CA LEU A 271 16.93 -30.17 -4.78
C LEU A 271 17.62 -28.89 -5.28
N PHE A 272 18.08 -28.87 -6.52
CA PHE A 272 18.62 -27.66 -7.12
C PHE A 272 17.54 -26.56 -7.23
N ALA A 273 16.33 -26.90 -7.68
CA ALA A 273 15.20 -25.98 -7.69
C ALA A 273 14.85 -25.48 -6.28
N ALA A 274 14.83 -26.36 -5.29
CA ALA A 274 14.61 -26.02 -3.89
C ALA A 274 15.70 -25.07 -3.35
N LEU A 275 16.97 -25.31 -3.70
CA LEU A 275 18.08 -24.41 -3.38
C LEU A 275 17.83 -23.00 -3.93
N VAL A 276 17.51 -22.89 -5.21
CA VAL A 276 17.24 -21.59 -5.86
C VAL A 276 16.07 -20.87 -5.18
N LEU A 277 14.97 -21.59 -4.91
CA LEU A 277 13.80 -21.03 -4.21
C LEU A 277 14.15 -20.59 -2.79
N ALA A 278 14.93 -21.37 -2.05
CA ALA A 278 15.32 -21.03 -0.69
C ALA A 278 16.22 -19.79 -0.65
N VAL A 279 17.25 -19.73 -1.50
CA VAL A 279 18.14 -18.58 -1.61
C VAL A 279 17.37 -17.32 -2.02
N ALA A 280 16.50 -17.42 -3.04
CA ALA A 280 15.64 -16.31 -3.45
C ALA A 280 14.70 -15.86 -2.32
N GLY A 281 14.13 -16.82 -1.57
CA GLY A 281 13.26 -16.55 -0.44
C GLY A 281 13.96 -15.77 0.68
N VAL A 282 15.16 -16.21 1.08
CA VAL A 282 15.97 -15.52 2.09
C VAL A 282 16.38 -14.14 1.58
N THR A 283 16.81 -14.01 0.32
CA THR A 283 17.18 -12.73 -0.28
C THR A 283 16.03 -11.72 -0.23
N LEU A 284 14.84 -12.12 -0.68
CA LEU A 284 13.68 -11.24 -0.66
C LEU A 284 13.27 -10.85 0.77
N TYR A 285 13.29 -11.79 1.69
CA TYR A 285 12.95 -11.51 3.09
C TYR A 285 13.94 -10.51 3.71
N THR A 286 15.23 -10.73 3.56
CA THR A 286 16.28 -9.85 4.11
C THR A 286 16.30 -8.48 3.43
N THR A 287 16.03 -8.42 2.12
CA THR A 287 15.86 -7.15 1.39
C THR A 287 14.67 -6.37 1.91
N GLY A 288 13.54 -7.04 2.15
CA GLY A 288 12.35 -6.41 2.73
C GLY A 288 12.60 -5.82 4.11
N THR A 289 13.35 -6.52 4.98
CA THR A 289 13.74 -6.00 6.30
C THR A 289 14.65 -4.79 6.18
N SER A 290 15.66 -4.82 5.30
CA SER A 290 16.57 -3.70 5.06
C SER A 290 15.85 -2.46 4.53
N PHE A 291 14.93 -2.63 3.59
CA PHE A 291 14.10 -1.51 3.10
C PHE A 291 13.18 -0.93 4.18
N SER A 292 12.75 -1.72 5.16
CA SER A 292 11.97 -1.18 6.27
C SER A 292 12.75 -0.20 7.13
N TYR A 293 14.06 -0.39 7.28
CA TYR A 293 14.94 0.60 7.94
C TYR A 293 15.08 1.88 7.11
N LEU A 294 15.26 1.76 5.79
CA LEU A 294 15.28 2.92 4.88
C LEU A 294 13.98 3.71 4.93
N VAL A 295 12.84 3.03 4.86
CA VAL A 295 11.53 3.68 4.95
C VAL A 295 11.36 4.41 6.28
N ALA A 296 11.79 3.80 7.39
CA ALA A 296 11.74 4.42 8.71
C ALA A 296 12.61 5.69 8.77
N LEU A 297 13.81 5.64 8.20
CA LEU A 297 14.73 6.77 8.11
C LEU A 297 14.11 7.95 7.34
N PHE A 298 13.64 7.70 6.11
CA PHE A 298 13.07 8.77 5.26
C PHE A 298 11.76 9.36 5.80
N HIS A 299 10.92 8.55 6.45
CA HIS A 299 9.65 9.03 7.01
C HIS A 299 9.76 9.52 8.46
N LYS A 300 10.97 9.53 9.06
CA LYS A 300 11.21 9.90 10.47
C LYS A 300 10.26 9.18 11.43
N ARG A 301 10.03 7.89 11.20
CA ARG A 301 9.07 7.06 11.95
C ARG A 301 9.76 5.91 12.65
N PRO A 302 9.18 5.40 13.75
CA PRO A 302 9.72 4.23 14.42
C PRO A 302 9.75 3.03 13.46
N ILE A 303 10.87 2.31 13.47
CA ILE A 303 11.11 1.14 12.64
C ILE A 303 10.04 0.08 12.94
N ARG A 304 9.37 -0.41 11.92
CA ARG A 304 8.44 -1.53 12.05
C ARG A 304 9.25 -2.82 12.23
N GLN A 305 8.94 -3.58 13.28
CA GLN A 305 9.70 -4.75 13.71
C GLN A 305 8.89 -6.04 13.58
N GLY A 306 9.61 -7.19 13.61
CA GLY A 306 9.02 -8.53 13.55
C GLY A 306 8.76 -9.03 12.13
N LEU A 307 8.35 -10.30 12.04
CA LEU A 307 8.24 -11.09 10.80
C LEU A 307 7.51 -10.37 9.65
N PHE A 308 6.52 -9.52 9.98
CA PHE A 308 5.70 -8.78 9.01
C PHE A 308 5.58 -7.28 9.35
N GLY A 309 6.57 -6.70 10.04
CA GLY A 309 6.60 -5.27 10.33
C GLY A 309 5.37 -4.77 11.10
N ARG A 310 4.98 -5.42 12.21
CA ARG A 310 3.91 -4.95 13.08
C ARG A 310 4.37 -3.75 13.91
N ARG A 311 3.47 -2.77 14.14
CA ARG A 311 3.69 -1.74 15.17
C ARG A 311 3.60 -2.38 16.55
N GLY A 312 4.66 -2.29 17.35
CA GLY A 312 4.67 -2.79 18.73
C GLY A 312 5.93 -3.60 19.07
N ASN A 313 5.94 -4.18 20.29
CA ASN A 313 7.08 -4.87 20.90
C ASN A 313 7.44 -6.21 20.20
N GLY A 314 7.54 -6.22 18.87
CA GLY A 314 8.00 -7.38 18.10
C GLY A 314 9.47 -7.68 18.44
N ARG A 315 9.81 -8.98 18.67
CA ARG A 315 11.21 -9.40 18.82
C ARG A 315 11.98 -9.00 17.57
N LYS A 316 13.10 -8.31 17.76
CA LYS A 316 14.04 -7.93 16.68
C LYS A 316 14.73 -9.20 16.17
N ILE A 317 14.11 -9.89 15.23
CA ILE A 317 14.67 -11.14 14.65
C ILE A 317 16.00 -10.83 13.98
N GLU A 318 16.14 -9.66 13.38
CA GLU A 318 17.35 -9.17 12.71
C GLU A 318 18.58 -9.14 13.64
N ARG A 319 18.37 -9.01 14.95
CA ARG A 319 19.45 -9.05 15.95
C ARG A 319 20.19 -10.41 15.96
N HIS A 320 19.51 -11.47 15.51
CA HIS A 320 20.03 -12.83 15.52
C HIS A 320 20.69 -13.25 14.19
N TYR A 321 20.56 -12.46 13.13
CA TYR A 321 21.07 -12.80 11.79
C TYR A 321 22.59 -13.03 11.77
N TRP A 322 23.38 -12.27 12.50
CA TRP A 322 24.83 -12.39 12.48
C TRP A 322 25.32 -13.77 12.97
N TRP A 323 24.86 -14.23 14.14
CA TRP A 323 25.31 -15.51 14.68
C TRP A 323 24.63 -16.69 13.99
N LEU A 324 23.36 -16.58 13.58
CA LEU A 324 22.70 -17.58 12.74
C LEU A 324 23.42 -17.74 11.41
N GLY A 325 23.84 -16.63 10.81
CA GLY A 325 24.63 -16.64 9.57
C GLY A 325 25.99 -17.31 9.75
N ILE A 326 26.71 -17.00 10.82
CA ILE A 326 28.01 -17.65 11.11
C ILE A 326 27.81 -19.17 11.30
N ILE A 327 26.84 -19.60 12.08
CA ILE A 327 26.53 -21.02 12.27
C ILE A 327 26.22 -21.69 10.94
N ALA A 328 25.38 -21.08 10.10
CA ALA A 328 25.04 -21.64 8.80
C ALA A 328 26.25 -21.79 7.88
N VAL A 329 27.15 -20.81 7.85
CA VAL A 329 28.41 -20.89 7.07
C VAL A 329 29.30 -22.02 7.60
N LEU A 330 29.52 -22.07 8.90
CA LEU A 330 30.38 -23.08 9.51
C LEU A 330 29.83 -24.50 9.31
N LEU A 331 28.53 -24.71 9.46
CA LEU A 331 27.87 -25.98 9.18
C LEU A 331 27.99 -26.36 7.71
N GLY A 332 27.78 -25.40 6.80
CA GLY A 332 27.93 -25.65 5.36
C GLY A 332 29.36 -26.09 5.00
N ILE A 333 30.37 -25.37 5.49
CA ILE A 333 31.78 -25.71 5.27
C ILE A 333 32.08 -27.10 5.90
N GLY A 334 31.60 -27.35 7.11
CA GLY A 334 31.80 -28.63 7.78
C GLY A 334 31.20 -29.84 7.03
N ILE A 335 29.98 -29.69 6.52
CA ILE A 335 29.31 -30.71 5.69
C ILE A 335 30.11 -30.98 4.42
N TYR A 336 30.57 -29.91 3.73
CA TYR A 336 31.37 -30.06 2.51
C TYR A 336 32.70 -30.76 2.80
N ALA A 337 33.43 -30.31 3.81
CA ALA A 337 34.71 -30.89 4.19
C ALA A 337 34.59 -32.39 4.62
N GLY A 338 33.56 -32.69 5.43
CA GLY A 338 33.25 -34.05 5.83
C GLY A 338 32.93 -34.97 4.64
N ALA A 339 32.12 -34.49 3.70
CA ALA A 339 31.80 -35.24 2.47
C ALA A 339 33.04 -35.42 1.58
N ALA A 340 33.89 -34.39 1.45
CA ALA A 340 35.13 -34.48 0.70
C ALA A 340 36.10 -35.51 1.31
N MET A 341 36.30 -35.48 2.62
CA MET A 341 37.12 -36.50 3.32
C MET A 341 36.55 -37.92 3.14
N PHE A 342 35.22 -38.06 3.28
CA PHE A 342 34.58 -39.37 3.10
C PHE A 342 34.78 -39.91 1.67
N ASN A 343 34.66 -39.09 0.65
CA ASN A 343 34.88 -39.46 -0.74
C ASN A 343 36.37 -39.83 -1.02
N LEU A 344 37.31 -39.13 -0.37
CA LEU A 344 38.75 -39.46 -0.48
C LEU A 344 39.10 -40.79 0.17
N THR A 345 38.44 -41.14 1.28
CA THR A 345 38.67 -42.41 1.98
C THR A 345 37.91 -43.58 1.37
N ASN A 346 36.85 -43.32 0.59
CA ASN A 346 35.99 -44.33 -0.02
C ASN A 346 35.78 -44.09 -1.52
N PRO A 347 36.81 -44.12 -2.37
CA PRO A 347 36.73 -43.72 -3.79
C PRO A 347 35.85 -44.66 -4.63
N ALA A 348 35.47 -45.82 -4.14
CA ALA A 348 34.58 -46.78 -4.81
C ALA A 348 33.08 -46.43 -4.66
N LEU A 349 32.74 -45.50 -3.77
CA LEU A 349 31.36 -45.03 -3.60
C LEU A 349 31.11 -43.84 -4.53
N GLU A 350 29.97 -43.84 -5.22
CA GLU A 350 29.57 -42.70 -6.04
C GLU A 350 29.51 -41.42 -5.16
N ALA A 351 30.19 -40.35 -5.62
CA ALA A 351 30.23 -39.08 -4.91
C ALA A 351 28.81 -38.56 -4.69
N SER A 352 28.42 -38.38 -3.44
CA SER A 352 27.10 -37.88 -3.08
C SER A 352 27.00 -36.38 -3.46
N TRP A 353 26.23 -36.06 -4.50
CA TRP A 353 25.92 -34.71 -4.90
C TRP A 353 25.05 -33.94 -3.88
N PHE A 354 24.47 -34.66 -2.93
CA PHE A 354 23.59 -34.10 -1.89
C PHE A 354 24.33 -33.13 -0.95
N ALA A 355 25.49 -33.56 -0.45
CA ALA A 355 26.28 -32.79 0.50
C ALA A 355 26.76 -31.41 -0.07
N PRO A 356 27.28 -31.31 -1.31
CA PRO A 356 27.61 -30.03 -1.92
C PRO A 356 26.41 -29.07 -2.06
N VAL A 357 25.23 -29.59 -2.42
CA VAL A 357 24.01 -28.76 -2.57
C VAL A 357 23.56 -28.21 -1.22
N VAL A 358 23.51 -29.04 -0.18
CA VAL A 358 23.15 -28.61 1.18
C VAL A 358 24.18 -27.63 1.74
N SER A 359 25.46 -27.90 1.52
CA SER A 359 26.54 -27.00 1.89
C SER A 359 26.41 -25.64 1.24
N ALA A 360 26.22 -25.62 -0.08
CA ALA A 360 26.02 -24.36 -0.83
C ALA A 360 24.81 -23.56 -0.30
N LEU A 361 23.68 -24.23 -0.03
CA LEU A 361 22.51 -23.58 0.57
C LEU A 361 22.85 -22.91 1.90
N LEU A 362 23.52 -23.65 2.79
CA LEU A 362 23.87 -23.15 4.13
C LEU A 362 24.85 -21.96 4.05
N VAL A 363 25.90 -22.09 3.23
CA VAL A 363 26.89 -21.01 3.05
C VAL A 363 26.26 -19.76 2.45
N LEU A 364 25.49 -19.89 1.35
CA LEU A 364 24.82 -18.76 0.72
C LEU A 364 23.82 -18.08 1.65
N THR A 365 22.99 -18.86 2.34
CA THR A 365 22.03 -18.34 3.32
C THR A 365 22.76 -17.64 4.47
N GLY A 366 23.86 -18.23 4.97
CA GLY A 366 24.64 -17.65 6.04
C GLY A 366 25.28 -16.31 5.67
N VAL A 367 25.87 -16.22 4.48
CA VAL A 367 26.44 -14.96 3.96
C VAL A 367 25.34 -13.89 3.79
N GLN A 368 24.16 -14.27 3.29
CA GLN A 368 23.04 -13.34 3.16
C GLN A 368 22.55 -12.81 4.51
N LEU A 369 22.44 -13.66 5.53
CA LEU A 369 22.03 -13.24 6.88
C LEU A 369 23.05 -12.28 7.50
N ILE A 370 24.36 -12.55 7.37
CA ILE A 370 25.42 -11.68 7.87
C ILE A 370 25.38 -10.33 7.17
N SER A 371 25.25 -10.32 5.83
CA SER A 371 25.16 -9.10 5.03
C SER A 371 23.92 -8.27 5.40
N ALA A 372 22.77 -8.92 5.56
CA ALA A 372 21.53 -8.27 5.97
C ALA A 372 21.62 -7.68 7.39
N TRP A 373 22.29 -8.38 8.32
CA TRP A 373 22.55 -7.85 9.66
C TRP A 373 23.43 -6.59 9.60
N GLY A 374 24.53 -6.64 8.84
CA GLY A 374 25.44 -5.50 8.67
C GLY A 374 24.72 -4.28 8.11
N LEU A 375 23.92 -4.48 7.05
CA LEU A 375 23.13 -3.41 6.44
C LEU A 375 22.09 -2.83 7.41
N ALA A 376 21.32 -3.70 8.09
CA ALA A 376 20.35 -3.26 9.07
C ALA A 376 20.99 -2.47 10.24
N ARG A 377 22.19 -2.90 10.69
CA ARG A 377 22.94 -2.23 11.73
C ARG A 377 23.43 -0.86 11.29
N LEU A 378 23.96 -0.76 10.07
CA LEU A 378 24.41 0.51 9.48
C LEU A 378 23.25 1.50 9.36
N LEU A 379 22.11 1.06 8.82
CA LEU A 379 20.93 1.91 8.67
C LEU A 379 20.35 2.36 10.01
N ALA A 380 20.36 1.49 11.02
CA ALA A 380 19.93 1.84 12.37
C ALA A 380 20.86 2.90 13.00
N GLU A 381 22.17 2.80 12.77
CA GLU A 381 23.15 3.78 13.28
C GLU A 381 22.99 5.13 12.58
N LEU A 382 22.82 5.15 11.25
CA LEU A 382 22.55 6.37 10.50
C LEU A 382 21.27 7.07 10.99
N SER A 383 20.19 6.29 11.21
CA SER A 383 18.94 6.81 11.77
C SER A 383 19.12 7.41 13.17
N ARG A 384 19.93 6.79 14.01
CA ARG A 384 20.23 7.31 15.35
C ARG A 384 20.99 8.63 15.30
N ARG A 385 22.02 8.71 14.45
CA ARG A 385 22.80 9.94 14.27
C ARG A 385 21.94 11.10 13.80
N GLU A 386 21.03 10.88 12.86
CA GLU A 386 20.12 11.94 12.38
C GLU A 386 19.21 12.46 13.48
N VAL A 387 18.65 11.57 14.33
CA VAL A 387 17.81 11.96 15.48
C VAL A 387 18.65 12.73 16.53
N GLU A 388 19.84 12.26 16.86
CA GLU A 388 20.73 12.91 17.81
C GLU A 388 21.17 14.28 17.28
N THR A 389 21.55 14.38 16.00
CA THR A 389 21.91 15.66 15.38
C THR A 389 20.77 16.66 15.40
N GLN A 390 19.54 16.22 15.14
CA GLN A 390 18.37 17.11 15.23
C GLN A 390 18.14 17.59 16.66
N ALA A 391 18.22 16.70 17.65
CA ALA A 391 18.07 17.06 19.06
C ALA A 391 19.15 18.05 19.50
N ASP A 392 20.43 17.83 19.09
CA ASP A 392 21.54 18.72 19.37
C ASP A 392 21.41 20.09 18.68
N MET A 393 20.74 20.13 17.51
CA MET A 393 20.51 21.40 16.79
C MET A 393 19.29 22.18 17.30
N GLU A 394 18.37 21.56 18.02
CA GLU A 394 17.19 22.26 18.55
C GLU A 394 17.52 23.32 19.60
N TRP A 395 18.63 23.18 20.33
CA TRP A 395 19.06 24.16 21.34
C TRP A 395 19.90 25.32 20.75
N LEU A 396 20.34 25.22 19.48
CA LEU A 396 21.06 26.32 18.82
C LEU A 396 20.15 27.53 18.57
N PRO A 397 20.62 28.78 18.78
CA PRO A 397 19.86 29.97 18.41
C PRO A 397 19.46 29.99 16.94
N ALA A 398 18.31 30.55 16.63
CA ALA A 398 17.73 30.53 15.27
C ALA A 398 18.64 31.12 14.19
N ALA A 399 19.53 32.08 14.55
CA ALA A 399 20.51 32.69 13.66
C ALA A 399 21.60 31.71 13.21
N GLU A 400 22.14 30.89 14.13
CA GLU A 400 23.17 29.90 13.80
C GLU A 400 22.64 28.70 13.00
N LYS A 401 21.35 28.38 13.14
CA LYS A 401 20.70 27.33 12.31
C LYS A 401 20.71 27.69 10.83
N HIS A 402 20.55 28.97 10.51
CA HIS A 402 20.51 29.44 9.12
C HIS A 402 21.88 29.41 8.44
N GLU A 403 22.94 29.81 9.15
CA GLU A 403 24.30 29.81 8.62
C GLU A 403 24.83 28.40 8.34
N ARG A 404 24.53 27.40 9.20
CA ARG A 404 24.97 26.02 8.97
C ARG A 404 24.28 25.38 7.77
N ILE A 405 22.98 25.57 7.62
CA ILE A 405 22.22 25.00 6.47
C ILE A 405 22.72 25.60 5.14
N VAL A 406 23.06 26.89 5.12
CA VAL A 406 23.59 27.55 3.94
C VAL A 406 25.04 27.11 3.67
N GLY A 407 25.85 26.87 4.70
CA GLY A 407 27.23 26.37 4.57
C GLY A 407 27.32 24.94 4.03
N GLU A 408 26.44 24.05 4.46
CA GLU A 408 26.35 22.65 3.95
C GLU A 408 25.87 22.57 2.50
N MET A 409 24.98 23.47 2.07
CA MET A 409 24.52 23.53 0.67
C MET A 409 25.54 24.15 -0.30
N THR A 410 26.56 24.88 0.20
CA THR A 410 27.60 25.43 -0.65
C THR A 410 28.85 24.53 -0.79
N HIS A 411 28.89 23.41 -0.07
CA HIS A 411 29.99 22.43 -0.14
C HIS A 411 29.55 21.05 -0.69
N ALA A 412 28.30 20.89 -1.10
CA ALA A 412 27.76 19.74 -1.83
C ALA A 412 27.55 20.07 -3.31
#